data_7505feeff6eb7255900aa27d603ae1ba
#
_entry.id   7505feeff6eb7255900aa27d603ae1ba
#
_cell.length_a   1.000
_cell.length_b   1.000
_cell.length_c   1.000
_cell.angle_alpha   90.00
_cell.angle_beta   90.00
_cell.angle_gamma   90.00
#
_symmetry.space_group_name_H-M   'P 1'
#
loop_
_entity.id
_entity.type
_entity.pdbx_description
1 polymer ?
#
loop_
_entity_poly.entity_id
_entity_poly.type
_entity_poly.pdbx_seq_one_letter_code
_entity_poly.pdbx_strand_id
1 'polypeptide(L)'
;MANVSLVGFGRIGRDLFRQTLGDTDINIVSISDTADKANLIYLLKYDSIYGKLDAEIEESETGIVVNGKEILFNSWKNGDEANWDELNTDIVVLATGRPKTKEEVDKHLSKGCKKVIVASTPENFEDIQIYVPGANDEDIDLNSSVFSLGSNTANAVAPILKILDSKVGVERAFLTTVHGYSNSNRLADVAGEGFRLNRAAGENIIPSITKSVSYTHLTLPTTPYV
;
A
#
# COMPACT_ATOMS: atom_id res chain seq x y z
N MET A 1 -3.74 17.05 13.42
CA MET A 1 -2.59 16.48 12.70
C MET A 1 -2.32 15.09 13.26
N ALA A 2 -2.38 14.05 12.44
CA ALA A 2 -2.11 12.67 12.84
C ALA A 2 -0.65 12.31 12.57
N ASN A 3 0.02 11.70 13.54
CA ASN A 3 1.36 11.19 13.39
C ASN A 3 1.32 9.82 12.71
N VAL A 4 1.99 9.69 11.59
CA VAL A 4 1.96 8.49 10.74
C VAL A 4 3.37 7.91 10.60
N SER A 5 3.48 6.60 10.77
CA SER A 5 4.70 5.83 10.51
C SER A 5 4.49 4.93 9.31
N LEU A 6 5.47 4.93 8.39
CA LEU A 6 5.45 4.11 7.19
C LEU A 6 6.31 2.86 7.38
N VAL A 7 5.75 1.69 7.20
CA VAL A 7 6.47 0.41 7.18
C VAL A 7 6.48 -0.11 5.75
N GLY A 8 7.65 -0.10 5.13
CA GLY A 8 7.85 -0.31 3.71
C GLY A 8 7.95 1.02 2.96
N PHE A 9 9.13 1.29 2.40
CA PHE A 9 9.41 2.49 1.63
C PHE A 9 9.67 2.19 0.16
N GLY A 10 8.93 1.18 -0.34
CA GLY A 10 8.85 0.84 -1.74
C GLY A 10 8.10 1.91 -2.54
N ARG A 11 7.54 1.56 -3.70
CA ARG A 11 6.81 2.51 -4.54
C ARG A 11 5.63 3.16 -3.80
N ILE A 12 4.75 2.37 -3.18
CA ILE A 12 3.57 2.89 -2.48
C ILE A 12 3.96 3.78 -1.29
N GLY A 13 4.93 3.34 -0.47
CA GLY A 13 5.37 4.15 0.67
C GLY A 13 5.97 5.50 0.25
N ARG A 14 6.78 5.52 -0.82
CA ARG A 14 7.34 6.77 -1.35
C ARG A 14 6.29 7.67 -2.00
N ASP A 15 5.31 7.09 -2.69
CA ASP A 15 4.22 7.87 -3.30
C ASP A 15 3.35 8.52 -2.22
N LEU A 16 2.99 7.77 -1.17
CA LEU A 16 2.26 8.31 -0.03
C LEU A 16 3.07 9.44 0.63
N PHE A 17 4.36 9.22 0.86
CA PHE A 17 5.24 10.24 1.42
C PHE A 17 5.25 11.53 0.57
N ARG A 18 5.38 11.40 -0.75
CA ARG A 18 5.36 12.55 -1.68
C ARG A 18 4.04 13.33 -1.62
N GLN A 19 2.92 12.63 -1.54
CA GLN A 19 1.59 13.23 -1.47
C GLN A 19 1.30 13.92 -0.15
N THR A 20 1.94 13.49 0.94
CA THR A 20 1.76 14.09 2.27
C THR A 20 2.71 15.25 2.55
N LEU A 21 3.63 15.57 1.62
CA LEU A 21 4.50 16.73 1.79
C LEU A 21 3.69 18.03 1.75
N GLY A 22 3.78 18.79 2.84
CA GLY A 22 3.02 20.05 3.00
C GLY A 22 1.56 19.86 3.45
N ASP A 23 1.11 18.64 3.69
CA ASP A 23 -0.19 18.39 4.31
C ASP A 23 -0.19 18.86 5.77
N THR A 24 -1.27 19.49 6.18
CA THR A 24 -1.42 20.04 7.54
C THR A 24 -2.02 19.01 8.52
N ASP A 25 -2.64 17.96 8.02
CA ASP A 25 -3.35 16.97 8.80
C ASP A 25 -2.54 15.69 9.02
N ILE A 26 -1.54 15.43 8.16
CA ILE A 26 -0.70 14.26 8.18
C ILE A 26 0.75 14.64 8.48
N ASN A 27 1.33 13.98 9.47
CA ASN A 27 2.69 14.18 9.90
C ASN A 27 3.46 12.85 9.85
N ILE A 28 4.30 12.64 8.85
CA ILE A 28 5.18 11.46 8.82
C ILE A 28 6.27 11.65 9.88
N VAL A 29 6.32 10.72 10.85
CA VAL A 29 7.28 10.75 11.96
C VAL A 29 8.38 9.72 11.81
N SER A 30 8.10 8.58 11.18
CA SER A 30 9.11 7.57 10.93
C SER A 30 8.86 6.77 9.64
N ILE A 31 9.93 6.22 9.13
CA ILE A 31 9.97 5.30 8.00
C ILE A 31 10.74 4.05 8.44
N SER A 32 10.26 2.87 8.09
CA SER A 32 10.96 1.62 8.29
C SER A 32 11.04 0.83 7.00
N ASP A 33 12.26 0.46 6.60
CA ASP A 33 12.52 -0.43 5.46
C ASP A 33 13.83 -1.18 5.66
N THR A 34 13.94 -2.37 5.12
CA THR A 34 15.15 -3.20 5.23
C THR A 34 16.18 -2.96 4.13
N ALA A 35 15.83 -2.17 3.12
CA ALA A 35 16.74 -1.78 2.07
C ALA A 35 17.68 -0.67 2.54
N ASP A 36 18.77 -0.48 1.80
CA ASP A 36 19.75 0.55 2.09
C ASP A 36 19.13 1.96 2.07
N LYS A 37 19.36 2.71 3.16
CA LYS A 37 18.78 4.04 3.39
C LYS A 37 19.15 5.03 2.29
N ALA A 38 20.43 5.08 1.89
CA ALA A 38 20.91 6.03 0.88
C ALA A 38 20.24 5.78 -0.49
N ASN A 39 20.07 4.50 -0.86
CA ASN A 39 19.34 4.12 -2.07
C ASN A 39 17.87 4.53 -2.02
N LEU A 40 17.21 4.36 -0.88
CA LEU A 40 15.80 4.76 -0.71
C LEU A 40 15.63 6.28 -0.76
N ILE A 41 16.56 7.03 -0.20
CA ILE A 41 16.60 8.50 -0.31
C ILE A 41 16.78 8.92 -1.77
N TYR A 42 17.69 8.28 -2.51
CA TYR A 42 17.88 8.55 -3.93
C TYR A 42 16.59 8.29 -4.72
N LEU A 43 15.92 7.16 -4.48
CA LEU A 43 14.67 6.80 -5.13
C LEU A 43 13.48 7.69 -4.70
N LEU A 44 13.54 8.30 -3.51
CA LEU A 44 12.58 9.33 -3.11
C LEU A 44 12.78 10.63 -3.89
N LYS A 45 14.05 11.03 -4.04
CA LYS A 45 14.43 12.25 -4.80
C LYS A 45 14.08 12.14 -6.27
N TYR A 46 14.34 10.98 -6.87
CA TYR A 46 14.23 10.78 -8.32
C TYR A 46 13.33 9.58 -8.61
N ASP A 47 12.16 9.85 -9.16
CA ASP A 47 11.22 8.81 -9.59
C ASP A 47 11.07 8.82 -11.10
N SER A 48 11.05 7.64 -11.73
CA SER A 48 10.97 7.52 -13.19
C SER A 48 9.63 7.96 -13.77
N ILE A 49 8.56 8.00 -12.94
CA ILE A 49 7.20 8.37 -13.36
C ILE A 49 6.87 9.77 -12.87
N TYR A 50 7.10 10.03 -11.58
CA TYR A 50 6.75 11.32 -10.94
C TYR A 50 7.86 12.36 -11.01
N GLY A 51 9.04 11.99 -11.53
CA GLY A 51 10.16 12.90 -11.68
C GLY A 51 10.84 13.27 -10.37
N LYS A 52 11.61 14.33 -10.42
CA LYS A 52 12.33 14.86 -9.26
C LYS A 52 11.33 15.41 -8.23
N LEU A 53 11.54 15.04 -6.97
CA LEU A 53 10.76 15.61 -5.87
C LEU A 53 11.23 17.05 -5.61
N ASP A 54 10.28 17.97 -5.51
CA ASP A 54 10.52 19.36 -5.16
C ASP A 54 10.57 19.52 -3.63
N ALA A 55 11.67 19.04 -3.05
CA ALA A 55 11.95 19.13 -1.62
C ALA A 55 13.45 19.07 -1.38
N GLU A 56 13.90 19.75 -0.34
CA GLU A 56 15.25 19.58 0.19
C GLU A 56 15.30 18.32 1.04
N ILE A 57 16.18 17.38 0.66
CA ILE A 57 16.32 16.12 1.39
C ILE A 57 17.79 15.91 1.70
N GLU A 58 18.06 15.73 2.97
CA GLU A 58 19.40 15.40 3.50
C GLU A 58 19.34 14.11 4.31
N GLU A 59 20.43 13.38 4.31
CA GLU A 59 20.59 12.23 5.19
C GLU A 59 21.06 12.72 6.57
N SER A 60 20.45 12.20 7.65
CA SER A 60 20.90 12.39 9.01
C SER A 60 21.38 11.06 9.60
N GLU A 61 22.02 11.12 10.76
CA GLU A 61 22.48 9.93 11.48
C GLU A 61 21.30 9.00 11.81
N THR A 62 20.19 9.57 12.30
CA THR A 62 19.01 8.85 12.77
C THR A 62 17.93 8.66 11.70
N GLY A 63 18.03 9.37 10.56
CA GLY A 63 16.97 9.31 9.56
C GLY A 63 17.23 10.14 8.33
N ILE A 64 16.22 10.90 7.95
CA ILE A 64 16.26 11.85 6.84
C ILE A 64 15.71 13.20 7.30
N VAL A 65 16.27 14.28 6.79
CA VAL A 65 15.73 15.64 6.98
C VAL A 65 15.08 16.06 5.67
N VAL A 66 13.79 16.38 5.73
CA VAL A 66 13.03 16.83 4.57
C VAL A 66 12.46 18.20 4.85
N ASN A 67 12.86 19.19 4.04
CA ASN A 67 12.47 20.61 4.25
C ASN A 67 12.72 21.08 5.70
N GLY A 68 13.86 20.70 6.28
CA GLY A 68 14.25 21.05 7.65
C GLY A 68 13.59 20.21 8.77
N LYS A 69 12.71 19.28 8.43
CA LYS A 69 12.06 18.38 9.40
C LYS A 69 12.72 17.01 9.41
N GLU A 70 13.16 16.57 10.58
CA GLU A 70 13.72 15.23 10.75
C GLU A 70 12.62 14.15 10.81
N ILE A 71 12.86 13.05 10.11
CA ILE A 71 12.00 11.87 10.05
C ILE A 71 12.90 10.67 10.34
N LEU A 72 12.57 9.90 11.37
CA LEU A 72 13.34 8.72 11.76
C LEU A 72 13.32 7.65 10.67
N PHE A 73 14.47 7.01 10.46
CA PHE A 73 14.58 5.91 9.54
C PHE A 73 15.09 4.65 10.24
N ASN A 74 14.32 3.59 10.21
CA ASN A 74 14.62 2.34 10.89
C ASN A 74 14.65 1.17 9.89
N SER A 75 15.31 0.08 10.26
CA SER A 75 15.38 -1.14 9.45
C SER A 75 14.62 -2.31 10.10
N TRP A 76 13.52 -2.03 10.77
CA TRP A 76 12.68 -3.05 11.39
C TRP A 76 12.03 -3.97 10.36
N LYS A 77 12.12 -5.27 10.61
CA LYS A 77 11.51 -6.29 9.76
C LYS A 77 10.10 -6.64 10.20
N ASN A 78 9.82 -6.52 11.49
CA ASN A 78 8.58 -6.93 12.11
C ASN A 78 8.01 -5.84 13.01
N GLY A 79 6.70 -5.87 13.22
CA GLY A 79 6.00 -4.90 14.05
C GLY A 79 6.39 -4.92 15.54
N ASP A 80 6.91 -6.04 16.01
CA ASP A 80 7.35 -6.22 17.40
C ASP A 80 8.70 -5.55 17.72
N GLU A 81 9.46 -5.17 16.69
CA GLU A 81 10.71 -4.41 16.86
C GLU A 81 10.47 -2.90 17.13
N ALA A 82 9.27 -2.41 16.80
CA ALA A 82 8.92 -1.00 16.94
C ALA A 82 8.30 -0.69 18.31
N ASN A 83 8.44 0.54 18.77
CA ASN A 83 7.69 1.11 19.88
C ASN A 83 6.98 2.39 19.41
N TRP A 84 5.73 2.23 18.99
CA TRP A 84 4.95 3.32 18.40
C TRP A 84 4.54 4.37 19.43
N ASP A 85 4.43 4.01 20.70
CA ASP A 85 4.19 4.95 21.79
C ASP A 85 5.34 5.94 21.95
N GLU A 86 6.60 5.47 21.93
CA GLU A 86 7.77 6.34 22.04
C GLU A 86 7.90 7.31 20.86
N LEU A 87 7.43 6.88 19.67
CA LEU A 87 7.41 7.70 18.48
C LEU A 87 6.17 8.59 18.37
N ASN A 88 5.25 8.51 19.34
CA ASN A 88 3.95 9.17 19.30
C ASN A 88 3.18 8.90 17.99
N THR A 89 3.24 7.67 17.48
CA THR A 89 2.61 7.28 16.24
C THR A 89 1.13 6.99 16.46
N ASP A 90 0.26 7.71 15.77
CA ASP A 90 -1.18 7.45 15.79
C ASP A 90 -1.55 6.33 14.82
N ILE A 91 -0.98 6.36 13.61
CA ILE A 91 -1.33 5.46 12.52
C ILE A 91 -0.07 4.84 11.94
N VAL A 92 -0.10 3.52 11.78
CA VAL A 92 0.93 2.78 11.04
C VAL A 92 0.38 2.39 9.68
N VAL A 93 1.10 2.72 8.61
CA VAL A 93 0.78 2.29 7.25
C VAL A 93 1.73 1.18 6.81
N LEU A 94 1.20 -0.01 6.56
CA LEU A 94 1.96 -1.17 6.10
C LEU A 94 1.98 -1.21 4.57
N ALA A 95 3.06 -0.71 3.97
CA ALA A 95 3.27 -0.58 2.53
C ALA A 95 4.36 -1.54 1.99
N THR A 96 4.52 -2.71 2.60
CA THR A 96 5.58 -3.68 2.25
C THR A 96 5.29 -4.49 0.99
N GLY A 97 4.11 -4.32 0.36
CA GLY A 97 3.75 -4.97 -0.90
C GLY A 97 3.39 -6.45 -0.80
N ARG A 98 3.34 -7.03 0.37
CA ARG A 98 2.89 -8.41 0.60
C ARG A 98 1.59 -8.46 1.43
N PRO A 99 0.75 -9.50 1.25
CA PRO A 99 -0.40 -9.72 2.10
C PRO A 99 -0.01 -9.75 3.58
N LYS A 100 -0.93 -9.37 4.45
CA LYS A 100 -0.75 -9.35 5.90
C LYS A 100 -1.76 -10.24 6.60
N THR A 101 -1.29 -10.98 7.60
CA THR A 101 -2.16 -11.69 8.53
C THR A 101 -2.66 -10.74 9.62
N LYS A 102 -3.77 -11.13 10.27
CA LYS A 102 -4.28 -10.40 11.43
C LYS A 102 -3.26 -10.32 12.56
N GLU A 103 -2.54 -11.42 12.81
CA GLU A 103 -1.52 -11.50 13.86
C GLU A 103 -0.34 -10.54 13.60
N GLU A 104 0.11 -10.42 12.34
CA GLU A 104 1.16 -9.44 11.98
C GLU A 104 0.71 -8.02 12.27
N VAL A 105 -0.54 -7.71 11.96
CA VAL A 105 -1.13 -6.37 12.18
C VAL A 105 -1.32 -6.09 13.68
N ASP A 106 -1.82 -7.05 14.44
CA ASP A 106 -2.04 -6.91 15.88
C ASP A 106 -0.75 -6.66 16.67
N LYS A 107 0.38 -7.13 16.17
CA LYS A 107 1.70 -6.80 16.75
C LYS A 107 1.95 -5.29 16.73
N HIS A 108 1.61 -4.60 15.66
CA HIS A 108 1.76 -3.13 15.61
C HIS A 108 0.82 -2.44 16.61
N LEU A 109 -0.44 -2.88 16.71
CA LEU A 109 -1.38 -2.33 17.69
C LEU A 109 -0.90 -2.53 19.14
N SER A 110 -0.36 -3.72 19.44
CA SER A 110 0.19 -4.03 20.77
C SER A 110 1.40 -3.18 21.17
N LYS A 111 2.00 -2.48 20.23
CA LYS A 111 3.15 -1.57 20.41
C LYS A 111 2.75 -0.09 20.47
N GLY A 112 1.46 0.20 20.59
CA GLY A 112 0.95 1.50 20.98
C GLY A 112 0.36 2.36 19.89
N CYS A 113 0.37 1.96 18.59
CA CYS A 113 -0.36 2.73 17.60
C CYS A 113 -1.88 2.54 17.74
N LYS A 114 -2.65 3.55 17.38
CA LYS A 114 -4.12 3.53 17.49
C LYS A 114 -4.77 2.80 16.33
N LYS A 115 -4.18 2.92 15.14
CA LYS A 115 -4.71 2.34 13.89
C LYS A 115 -3.60 1.78 13.01
N VAL A 116 -3.95 0.74 12.26
CA VAL A 116 -3.09 0.17 11.22
C VAL A 116 -3.83 0.16 9.90
N ILE A 117 -3.22 0.74 8.87
CA ILE A 117 -3.70 0.71 7.49
C ILE A 117 -2.82 -0.23 6.68
N VAL A 118 -3.42 -1.26 6.10
CA VAL A 118 -2.72 -2.20 5.24
C VAL A 118 -2.88 -1.77 3.78
N ALA A 119 -1.80 -1.28 3.17
CA ALA A 119 -1.78 -0.84 1.77
C ALA A 119 -1.58 -2.02 0.80
N SER A 120 -2.22 -3.14 1.07
CA SER A 120 -2.23 -4.36 0.25
C SER A 120 -3.44 -5.20 0.62
N THR A 121 -3.73 -6.21 -0.18
CA THR A 121 -4.79 -7.19 0.14
C THR A 121 -4.40 -7.96 1.41
N PRO A 122 -5.32 -8.17 2.36
CA PRO A 122 -5.07 -9.05 3.51
C PRO A 122 -4.88 -10.50 3.04
N GLU A 123 -4.28 -11.33 3.87
CA GLU A 123 -4.13 -12.75 3.55
C GLU A 123 -5.48 -13.48 3.65
N ASN A 124 -6.26 -13.14 4.67
CA ASN A 124 -7.64 -13.59 4.83
C ASN A 124 -8.59 -12.38 4.86
N PHE A 125 -9.60 -12.38 3.99
CA PHE A 125 -10.56 -11.29 3.84
C PHE A 125 -11.56 -11.17 4.99
N GLU A 126 -11.77 -12.23 5.75
CA GLU A 126 -12.68 -12.25 6.89
C GLU A 126 -12.06 -11.56 8.12
N ASP A 127 -10.73 -11.53 8.20
CA ASP A 127 -10.02 -11.00 9.37
C ASP A 127 -9.79 -9.49 9.32
N ILE A 128 -9.65 -8.93 8.13
CA ILE A 128 -9.35 -7.50 7.91
C ILE A 128 -10.27 -6.96 6.84
N GLN A 129 -11.13 -6.03 7.24
CA GLN A 129 -12.08 -5.41 6.32
C GLN A 129 -11.36 -4.57 5.26
N ILE A 130 -11.85 -4.68 4.02
CA ILE A 130 -11.32 -3.92 2.88
C ILE A 130 -12.23 -2.74 2.60
N TYR A 131 -11.62 -1.57 2.50
CA TYR A 131 -12.28 -0.34 2.06
C TYR A 131 -11.66 0.16 0.77
N VAL A 132 -12.53 0.48 -0.17
CA VAL A 132 -12.16 1.08 -1.45
C VAL A 132 -12.88 2.41 -1.57
N PRO A 133 -12.16 3.54 -1.51
CA PRO A 133 -12.75 4.86 -1.63
C PRO A 133 -13.61 4.99 -2.89
N GLY A 134 -14.81 5.54 -2.74
CA GLY A 134 -15.78 5.67 -3.83
C GLY A 134 -16.57 4.39 -4.15
N ALA A 135 -16.29 3.27 -3.47
CA ALA A 135 -17.02 2.02 -3.67
C ALA A 135 -17.85 1.62 -2.45
N ASN A 136 -17.23 1.54 -1.28
CA ASN A 136 -17.89 1.12 -0.04
C ASN A 136 -17.60 2.05 1.15
N ASP A 137 -17.51 3.35 0.90
CA ASP A 137 -17.25 4.36 1.94
C ASP A 137 -18.28 4.35 3.07
N GLU A 138 -19.52 4.00 2.74
CA GLU A 138 -20.63 3.96 3.68
C GLU A 138 -20.49 2.82 4.71
N ASP A 139 -19.66 1.80 4.38
CA ASP A 139 -19.45 0.63 5.22
C ASP A 139 -18.23 0.81 6.18
N ILE A 140 -17.56 1.97 6.13
CA ILE A 140 -16.39 2.22 6.95
C ILE A 140 -16.76 2.33 8.42
N ASP A 141 -16.33 1.36 9.23
CA ASP A 141 -16.33 1.51 10.69
C ASP A 141 -15.12 2.30 11.14
N LEU A 142 -15.29 3.59 11.36
CA LEU A 142 -14.23 4.48 11.86
C LEU A 142 -13.70 4.09 13.26
N ASN A 143 -14.41 3.24 14.00
CA ASN A 143 -13.94 2.72 15.27
C ASN A 143 -13.02 1.51 15.09
N SER A 144 -13.01 0.88 13.93
CA SER A 144 -12.06 -0.19 13.64
C SER A 144 -10.62 0.30 13.76
N SER A 145 -9.79 -0.49 14.43
CA SER A 145 -8.35 -0.22 14.56
C SER A 145 -7.55 -0.67 13.33
N VAL A 146 -8.14 -1.49 12.46
CA VAL A 146 -7.46 -2.07 11.30
C VAL A 146 -8.36 -2.08 10.09
N PHE A 147 -7.83 -1.67 8.96
CA PHE A 147 -8.46 -1.89 7.66
C PHE A 147 -7.42 -1.97 6.54
N SER A 148 -7.81 -2.61 5.46
CA SER A 148 -7.03 -2.73 4.24
C SER A 148 -7.62 -1.85 3.14
N LEU A 149 -6.77 -1.30 2.29
CA LEU A 149 -7.20 -0.62 1.06
C LEU A 149 -7.35 -1.59 -0.12
N GLY A 150 -7.11 -2.89 0.10
CA GLY A 150 -7.23 -3.91 -0.94
C GLY A 150 -6.17 -3.80 -2.03
N SER A 151 -6.51 -4.25 -3.23
CA SER A 151 -5.62 -4.22 -4.38
C SER A 151 -5.78 -2.94 -5.20
N ASN A 152 -4.71 -2.56 -5.93
CA ASN A 152 -4.75 -1.45 -6.89
C ASN A 152 -5.81 -1.67 -7.98
N THR A 153 -6.00 -2.91 -8.46
CA THR A 153 -7.06 -3.25 -9.43
C THR A 153 -8.46 -3.02 -8.83
N ALA A 154 -8.70 -3.42 -7.57
CA ALA A 154 -9.97 -3.16 -6.90
C ALA A 154 -10.24 -1.65 -6.79
N ASN A 155 -9.24 -0.87 -6.40
CA ASN A 155 -9.35 0.59 -6.30
C ASN A 155 -9.63 1.27 -7.65
N ALA A 156 -9.16 0.71 -8.75
CA ALA A 156 -9.44 1.23 -10.08
C ALA A 156 -10.85 0.86 -10.59
N VAL A 157 -11.32 -0.34 -10.30
CA VAL A 157 -12.51 -0.92 -10.95
C VAL A 157 -13.78 -0.75 -10.12
N ALA A 158 -13.70 -0.92 -8.80
CA ALA A 158 -14.90 -0.93 -7.95
C ALA A 158 -15.68 0.40 -7.98
N PRO A 159 -15.06 1.59 -7.92
CA PRO A 159 -15.78 2.85 -8.07
C PRO A 159 -16.47 3.00 -9.43
N ILE A 160 -15.82 2.53 -10.51
CA ILE A 160 -16.39 2.56 -11.86
C ILE A 160 -17.63 1.65 -11.93
N LEU A 161 -17.54 0.43 -11.40
CA LEU A 161 -18.66 -0.49 -11.36
C LEU A 161 -19.83 0.07 -10.53
N LYS A 162 -19.54 0.68 -9.36
CA LYS A 162 -20.56 1.32 -8.54
C LYS A 162 -21.30 2.43 -9.30
N ILE A 163 -20.57 3.26 -10.03
CA ILE A 163 -21.18 4.33 -10.85
C ILE A 163 -22.06 3.73 -11.96
N LEU A 164 -21.55 2.74 -12.68
CA LEU A 164 -22.32 2.09 -13.75
C LEU A 164 -23.57 1.42 -13.21
N ASP A 165 -23.42 0.66 -12.13
CA ASP A 165 -24.53 -0.03 -11.49
C ASP A 165 -25.63 0.96 -11.04
N SER A 166 -25.23 2.05 -10.39
CA SER A 166 -26.16 3.09 -9.92
C SER A 166 -26.90 3.84 -11.04
N LYS A 167 -26.35 3.85 -12.26
CA LYS A 167 -26.92 4.62 -13.38
C LYS A 167 -27.69 3.76 -14.37
N VAL A 168 -27.24 2.55 -14.64
CA VAL A 168 -27.78 1.71 -15.71
C VAL A 168 -28.05 0.28 -15.29
N GLY A 169 -27.63 -0.13 -14.09
CA GLY A 169 -27.63 -1.50 -13.62
C GLY A 169 -26.52 -2.34 -14.28
N VAL A 170 -25.88 -3.23 -13.52
CA VAL A 170 -24.85 -4.15 -14.01
C VAL A 170 -25.26 -5.58 -13.67
N GLU A 171 -25.67 -6.36 -14.66
CA GLU A 171 -25.97 -7.78 -14.45
C GLU A 171 -24.72 -8.66 -14.42
N ARG A 172 -23.75 -8.34 -15.27
CA ARG A 172 -22.48 -9.09 -15.40
C ARG A 172 -21.36 -8.18 -15.87
N ALA A 173 -20.17 -8.44 -15.37
CA ALA A 173 -18.95 -7.76 -15.82
C ALA A 173 -17.82 -8.76 -16.03
N PHE A 174 -17.03 -8.57 -17.09
CA PHE A 174 -15.80 -9.29 -17.34
C PHE A 174 -14.65 -8.32 -17.29
N LEU A 175 -13.67 -8.59 -16.43
CA LEU A 175 -12.51 -7.74 -16.26
C LEU A 175 -11.27 -8.39 -16.86
N THR A 176 -10.62 -7.68 -17.76
CA THR A 176 -9.25 -7.97 -18.20
C THR A 176 -8.37 -6.81 -17.83
N THR A 177 -7.32 -7.07 -17.05
CA THR A 177 -6.34 -6.06 -16.65
C THR A 177 -5.02 -6.27 -17.36
N VAL A 178 -4.43 -5.18 -17.83
CA VAL A 178 -3.07 -5.17 -18.40
C VAL A 178 -2.23 -4.24 -17.54
N HIS A 179 -1.29 -4.80 -16.80
CA HIS A 179 -0.42 -4.06 -15.90
C HIS A 179 0.93 -3.77 -16.57
N GLY A 180 1.49 -2.59 -16.33
CA GLY A 180 2.91 -2.38 -16.49
C GLY A 180 3.71 -3.33 -15.60
N TYR A 181 4.90 -3.73 -16.03
CA TYR A 181 5.76 -4.58 -15.21
C TYR A 181 6.23 -3.86 -13.94
N SER A 182 6.51 -4.63 -12.91
CA SER A 182 6.96 -4.17 -11.60
C SER A 182 8.23 -4.93 -11.19
N ASN A 183 8.74 -4.66 -10.01
CA ASN A 183 9.94 -5.34 -9.47
C ASN A 183 9.78 -6.86 -9.29
N SER A 184 8.57 -7.40 -9.33
CA SER A 184 8.32 -8.85 -9.35
C SER A 184 8.52 -9.50 -10.72
N ASN A 185 8.60 -8.70 -11.78
CA ASN A 185 8.81 -9.17 -13.14
C ASN A 185 10.31 -9.12 -13.51
N ARG A 186 10.74 -10.07 -14.32
CA ARG A 186 12.12 -10.11 -14.81
C ARG A 186 12.30 -9.14 -15.99
N LEU A 187 13.40 -8.40 -16.02
CA LEU A 187 13.74 -7.55 -17.17
C LEU A 187 14.35 -8.36 -18.33
N ALA A 188 15.01 -9.48 -18.00
CA ALA A 188 15.58 -10.42 -18.97
C ALA A 188 15.09 -11.83 -18.66
N ASP A 189 15.26 -12.77 -19.62
CA ASP A 189 15.00 -14.19 -19.40
C ASP A 189 15.98 -14.74 -18.34
N VAL A 190 15.49 -15.01 -17.14
CA VAL A 190 16.31 -15.48 -16.02
C VAL A 190 15.55 -16.57 -15.25
N ALA A 191 16.25 -17.65 -14.91
CA ALA A 191 15.69 -18.74 -14.13
C ALA A 191 15.21 -18.25 -12.74
N GLY A 192 14.03 -18.69 -12.34
CA GLY A 192 13.39 -18.35 -11.06
C GLY A 192 12.15 -19.21 -10.82
N GLU A 193 11.24 -18.74 -9.98
CA GLU A 193 10.00 -19.44 -9.67
C GLU A 193 8.98 -19.31 -10.82
N GLY A 194 8.66 -20.43 -11.46
CA GLY A 194 7.60 -20.51 -12.46
C GLY A 194 8.01 -20.05 -13.85
N PHE A 195 7.79 -20.90 -14.86
CA PHE A 195 8.25 -20.70 -16.24
C PHE A 195 7.80 -19.37 -16.86
N ARG A 196 6.57 -18.93 -16.60
CA ARG A 196 6.03 -17.68 -17.19
C ARG A 196 6.71 -16.44 -16.62
N LEU A 197 6.96 -16.43 -15.30
CA LEU A 197 7.58 -15.30 -14.63
C LEU A 197 9.09 -15.15 -14.92
N ASN A 198 9.69 -16.14 -15.56
CA ASN A 198 11.10 -16.14 -15.96
C ASN A 198 11.34 -15.39 -17.27
N ARG A 199 10.27 -14.96 -17.95
CA ARG A 199 10.37 -14.27 -19.25
C ARG A 199 10.58 -12.76 -19.05
N ALA A 200 11.28 -12.17 -20.02
CA ALA A 200 11.51 -10.73 -20.07
C ALA A 200 10.19 -9.95 -20.24
N ALA A 201 9.82 -9.17 -19.23
CA ALA A 201 8.54 -8.47 -19.19
C ALA A 201 8.42 -7.34 -20.21
N GLY A 202 9.53 -6.75 -20.63
CA GLY A 202 9.54 -5.71 -21.66
C GLY A 202 9.21 -6.24 -23.06
N GLU A 203 9.40 -7.54 -23.31
CA GLU A 203 9.21 -8.19 -24.60
C GLU A 203 8.02 -9.16 -24.63
N ASN A 204 7.37 -9.40 -23.48
CA ASN A 204 6.35 -10.42 -23.38
C ASN A 204 5.14 -9.92 -22.58
N ILE A 205 3.94 -10.34 -23.00
CA ILE A 205 2.75 -10.29 -22.17
C ILE A 205 2.73 -11.56 -21.32
N ILE A 206 2.91 -11.40 -20.01
CA ILE A 206 3.02 -12.51 -19.07
C ILE A 206 1.66 -12.76 -18.42
N PRO A 207 0.96 -13.85 -18.74
CA PRO A 207 -0.28 -14.19 -18.08
C PRO A 207 -0.06 -14.41 -16.57
N SER A 208 -0.81 -13.69 -15.76
CA SER A 208 -0.72 -13.76 -14.29
C SER A 208 -2.12 -13.95 -13.69
N ILE A 209 -2.15 -14.54 -12.53
CA ILE A 209 -3.39 -14.65 -11.73
C ILE A 209 -3.46 -13.40 -10.87
N THR A 210 -4.58 -12.67 -10.98
CA THR A 210 -4.82 -11.55 -10.08
C THR A 210 -5.27 -12.06 -8.71
N LYS A 211 -4.74 -11.47 -7.64
CA LYS A 211 -5.26 -11.63 -6.27
C LYS A 211 -6.43 -10.66 -6.01
N SER A 212 -6.89 -9.96 -7.02
CA SER A 212 -7.95 -8.94 -6.93
C SER A 212 -9.37 -9.52 -6.85
N VAL A 213 -9.51 -10.81 -6.52
CA VAL A 213 -10.83 -11.42 -6.17
C VAL A 213 -11.52 -10.69 -5.02
N SER A 214 -10.79 -9.84 -4.29
CA SER A 214 -11.35 -8.96 -3.26
C SER A 214 -12.49 -8.06 -3.73
N TYR A 215 -12.59 -7.72 -5.02
CA TYR A 215 -13.73 -6.94 -5.53
C TYR A 215 -15.02 -7.75 -5.61
N THR A 216 -14.96 -9.08 -5.64
CA THR A 216 -16.16 -9.94 -5.57
C THR A 216 -16.77 -9.97 -4.17
N HIS A 217 -16.01 -9.56 -3.15
CA HIS A 217 -16.44 -9.38 -1.78
C HIS A 217 -16.81 -7.93 -1.45
N LEU A 218 -16.53 -6.98 -2.34
CA LEU A 218 -17.13 -5.66 -2.26
C LEU A 218 -18.58 -5.87 -2.69
N THR A 219 -19.49 -5.91 -1.73
CA THR A 219 -20.91 -6.02 -1.98
C THR A 219 -21.37 -4.80 -2.77
N LEU A 220 -21.34 -4.93 -4.09
CA LEU A 220 -22.39 -4.30 -4.85
C LEU A 220 -23.67 -4.95 -4.31
N PRO A 221 -24.75 -4.20 -4.04
CA PRO A 221 -26.02 -4.77 -3.59
C PRO A 221 -26.67 -5.51 -4.77
N THR A 222 -26.02 -6.56 -5.23
CA THR A 222 -26.46 -7.40 -6.32
C THR A 222 -26.76 -8.76 -5.75
N THR A 223 -28.00 -9.15 -5.95
CA THR A 223 -28.58 -10.46 -5.75
C THR A 223 -27.56 -11.60 -5.87
N PRO A 224 -27.64 -12.59 -4.96
CA PRO A 224 -26.74 -13.74 -4.94
C PRO A 224 -27.08 -14.66 -6.12
N TYR A 225 -26.42 -14.44 -7.25
CA TYR A 225 -26.37 -15.42 -8.33
C TYR A 225 -24.95 -15.47 -8.91
N VAL A 226 -24.20 -16.42 -8.43
CA VAL A 226 -23.23 -17.20 -9.20
C VAL A 226 -23.68 -18.62 -9.13
#